data_acdfa60831a3bce2673b44b810ee8257
#
_entry.id   acdfa60831a3bce2673b44b810ee8257
#
_cell.length_a   1.000
_cell.length_b   1.000
_cell.length_c   1.000
_cell.angle_alpha   90.00
_cell.angle_beta   90.00
_cell.angle_gamma   90.00
#
_symmetry.space_group_name_H-M   'P 1'
#
loop_
_entity.id
_entity.type
_entity.pdbx_description
1 polymer ?
#
loop_
_entity_poly.entity_id
_entity_poly.type
_entity_poly.pdbx_seq_one_letter_code
_entity_poly.pdbx_strand_id
1 'polypeptide(L)'
;IENYFREFFYTRKYIEMQPPCIISAASEGGTELFSVQYFEKKAFLAQSPQLYKQMLACSMEKTFTITPVWRAEKHHTTRHINEIRQMDIECAFMNQMEVMKELEEVIKFIVKKVLDECMVELGLLGIKNLKVPKGVYLNYEDAIKKVKGVFGEDFTPEQERILCDLYPDSIVFTYSWPSSLKPFYIMPKNQ
;
A
#
# COMPACT_ATOMS: atom_id res chain seq x y z
N ILE A 1 -15.60 2.05 -0.72
CA ILE A 1 -14.30 1.78 -0.08
C ILE A 1 -13.64 3.10 0.35
N GLU A 2 -13.40 4.06 -0.55
CA GLU A 2 -12.71 5.33 -0.23
C GLU A 2 -13.35 6.08 0.96
N ASN A 3 -14.69 6.13 1.03
CA ASN A 3 -15.39 6.79 2.14
C ASN A 3 -15.14 6.08 3.48
N TYR A 4 -15.11 4.74 3.50
CA TYR A 4 -14.79 3.97 4.70
C TYR A 4 -13.35 4.14 5.14
N PHE A 5 -12.41 4.29 4.18
CA PHE A 5 -11.03 4.64 4.47
C PHE A 5 -10.94 6.01 5.16
N ARG A 6 -11.64 7.03 4.65
CA ARG A 6 -11.74 8.36 5.29
C ARG A 6 -12.34 8.28 6.68
N GLU A 7 -13.48 7.61 6.81
CA GLU A 7 -14.17 7.43 8.11
C GLU A 7 -13.23 6.84 9.15
N PHE A 8 -12.50 5.77 8.81
CA PHE A 8 -11.56 5.13 9.71
C PHE A 8 -10.47 6.10 10.17
N PHE A 9 -9.83 6.80 9.26
CA PHE A 9 -8.70 7.67 9.62
C PHE A 9 -9.12 8.98 10.27
N TYR A 10 -10.25 9.57 9.91
CA TYR A 10 -10.80 10.72 10.63
C TYR A 10 -11.13 10.40 12.09
N THR A 11 -11.72 9.24 12.38
CA THR A 11 -12.00 8.83 13.76
C THR A 11 -10.74 8.64 14.60
N ARG A 12 -9.61 8.35 13.95
CA ARG A 12 -8.28 8.20 14.56
C ARG A 12 -7.45 9.49 14.54
N LYS A 13 -8.07 10.61 14.18
CA LYS A 13 -7.46 11.96 14.14
C LYS A 13 -6.31 12.10 13.14
N TYR A 14 -6.34 11.36 12.05
CA TYR A 14 -5.47 11.61 10.92
C TYR A 14 -5.96 12.83 10.14
N ILE A 15 -5.04 13.55 9.54
CA ILE A 15 -5.32 14.72 8.70
C ILE A 15 -5.26 14.31 7.23
N GLU A 16 -6.35 14.53 6.50
CA GLU A 16 -6.36 14.31 5.05
C GLU A 16 -5.56 15.39 4.35
N MET A 17 -4.65 14.99 3.47
CA MET A 17 -3.86 15.88 2.63
C MET A 17 -4.21 15.73 1.16
N GLN A 18 -4.05 16.80 0.39
CA GLN A 18 -4.21 16.81 -1.06
C GLN A 18 -2.86 17.17 -1.70
N PRO A 19 -2.07 16.18 -2.17
CA PRO A 19 -0.76 16.45 -2.76
C PRO A 19 -0.89 16.98 -4.19
N PRO A 20 0.11 17.74 -4.70
CA PRO A 20 0.19 18.08 -6.11
C PRO A 20 0.26 16.84 -7.01
N CYS A 21 -0.51 16.86 -8.10
CA CYS A 21 -0.53 15.80 -9.10
C CYS A 21 0.40 16.05 -10.30
N ILE A 22 0.84 17.29 -10.49
CA ILE A 22 1.85 17.70 -11.48
C ILE A 22 3.10 18.09 -10.69
N ILE A 23 4.22 17.44 -10.95
CA ILE A 23 5.45 17.56 -10.19
C ILE A 23 6.64 17.87 -11.09
N SER A 24 7.68 18.48 -10.53
CA SER A 24 8.87 18.89 -11.30
C SER A 24 9.91 17.77 -11.45
N ALA A 25 9.88 16.75 -10.60
CA ALA A 25 10.85 15.65 -10.58
C ALA A 25 10.18 14.35 -10.08
N ALA A 26 10.86 13.22 -10.27
CA ALA A 26 10.41 11.94 -9.72
C ALA A 26 10.35 11.96 -8.19
N SER A 27 9.30 11.40 -7.61
CA SER A 27 9.14 11.25 -6.16
C SER A 27 9.70 9.93 -5.64
N GLU A 28 9.87 8.94 -6.52
CA GLU A 28 10.42 7.61 -6.22
C GLU A 28 11.35 7.15 -7.34
N GLY A 29 12.32 6.30 -7.01
CA GLY A 29 13.19 5.65 -8.01
C GLY A 29 12.51 4.46 -8.68
N GLY A 30 12.94 4.12 -9.89
CA GLY A 30 12.62 2.83 -10.53
C GLY A 30 11.35 2.77 -11.35
N THR A 31 10.53 3.82 -11.43
CA THR A 31 9.34 3.86 -12.30
C THR A 31 9.46 4.90 -13.40
N GLU A 32 8.99 4.57 -14.60
CA GLU A 32 8.88 5.51 -15.71
C GLU A 32 7.78 6.56 -15.43
N LEU A 33 8.04 7.81 -15.84
CA LEU A 33 7.13 8.94 -15.61
C LEU A 33 6.42 9.33 -16.89
N PHE A 34 5.13 9.64 -16.79
CA PHE A 34 4.45 10.39 -17.83
C PHE A 34 4.87 11.85 -17.78
N SER A 35 5.53 12.32 -18.84
CA SER A 35 5.90 13.72 -18.97
C SER A 35 4.78 14.53 -19.58
N VAL A 36 4.61 15.76 -19.09
CA VAL A 36 3.68 16.75 -19.61
C VAL A 36 4.42 18.05 -19.95
N GLN A 37 3.99 18.72 -21.01
CA GLN A 37 4.45 20.08 -21.31
C GLN A 37 3.78 21.05 -20.36
N TYR A 38 4.57 21.75 -19.55
CA TYR A 38 4.10 22.73 -18.58
C TYR A 38 4.66 24.09 -18.94
N PHE A 39 3.94 24.84 -19.78
CA PHE A 39 4.42 26.06 -20.42
C PHE A 39 5.76 25.81 -21.15
N GLU A 40 6.83 26.52 -20.81
CA GLU A 40 8.17 26.39 -21.38
C GLU A 40 9.01 25.27 -20.75
N LYS A 41 8.45 24.61 -19.71
CA LYS A 41 9.16 23.58 -18.94
C LYS A 41 8.54 22.20 -19.13
N LYS A 42 9.30 21.18 -18.77
CA LYS A 42 8.79 19.83 -18.64
C LYS A 42 8.39 19.57 -17.19
N ALA A 43 7.21 18.99 -16.99
CA ALA A 43 6.73 18.47 -15.72
C ALA A 43 6.34 17.00 -15.87
N PHE A 44 5.89 16.38 -14.80
CA PHE A 44 5.52 14.96 -14.78
C PHE A 44 4.22 14.77 -14.00
N LEU A 45 3.45 13.73 -14.35
CA LEU A 45 2.38 13.25 -13.53
C LEU A 45 2.96 12.53 -12.31
N ALA A 46 2.38 12.77 -11.14
CA ALA A 46 2.88 12.21 -9.89
C ALA A 46 2.74 10.69 -9.86
N GLN A 47 3.81 9.99 -9.50
CA GLN A 47 3.84 8.53 -9.34
C GLN A 47 3.51 8.06 -7.92
N SER A 48 3.58 8.98 -6.95
CA SER A 48 3.30 8.74 -5.53
C SER A 48 3.24 10.08 -4.76
N PRO A 49 2.47 10.19 -3.67
CA PRO A 49 2.49 11.33 -2.76
C PRO A 49 3.64 11.27 -1.74
N GLN A 50 4.60 10.35 -1.87
CA GLN A 50 5.58 9.97 -0.84
C GLN A 50 6.27 11.15 -0.17
N LEU A 51 6.85 12.06 -0.94
CA LEU A 51 7.58 13.21 -0.38
C LEU A 51 6.66 14.17 0.39
N TYR A 52 5.45 14.41 -0.12
CA TYR A 52 4.49 15.32 0.51
C TYR A 52 3.93 14.76 1.81
N LYS A 53 3.55 13.47 1.84
CA LYS A 53 3.04 12.85 3.06
C LYS A 53 4.11 12.78 4.16
N GLN A 54 5.38 12.51 3.83
CA GLN A 54 6.48 12.54 4.78
C GLN A 54 6.74 13.94 5.34
N MET A 55 6.76 14.98 4.49
CA MET A 55 6.89 16.37 4.96
C MET A 55 5.76 16.76 5.92
N LEU A 56 4.54 16.36 5.64
CA LEU A 56 3.40 16.65 6.51
C LEU A 56 3.43 15.83 7.80
N ALA A 57 3.86 14.58 7.76
CA ALA A 57 4.01 13.77 8.97
C ALA A 57 5.01 14.37 9.97
N CYS A 58 6.04 15.09 9.49
CA CYS A 58 6.98 15.79 10.38
C CYS A 58 6.32 16.89 11.23
N SER A 59 5.20 17.46 10.78
CA SER A 59 4.51 18.54 11.50
C SER A 59 3.16 18.13 12.08
N MET A 60 2.46 17.21 11.42
CA MET A 60 1.10 16.79 11.76
C MET A 60 1.03 15.37 12.35
N GLU A 61 2.14 14.67 12.41
CA GLU A 61 2.33 13.31 12.94
C GLU A 61 1.56 12.21 12.22
N LYS A 62 0.28 12.41 11.91
CA LYS A 62 -0.60 11.41 11.28
C LYS A 62 -1.33 12.03 10.10
N THR A 63 -0.99 11.59 8.91
CA THR A 63 -1.61 12.08 7.67
C THR A 63 -2.09 10.92 6.79
N PHE A 64 -3.10 11.17 5.99
CA PHE A 64 -3.52 10.25 4.94
C PHE A 64 -3.92 11.02 3.68
N THR A 65 -3.97 10.32 2.56
CA THR A 65 -4.43 10.86 1.29
C THR A 65 -5.12 9.82 0.44
N ILE A 66 -6.06 10.27 -0.39
CA ILE A 66 -6.61 9.51 -1.50
C ILE A 66 -6.38 10.34 -2.75
N THR A 67 -5.45 9.93 -3.58
CA THR A 67 -4.99 10.73 -4.72
C THR A 67 -4.76 9.88 -5.97
N PRO A 68 -5.01 10.41 -7.17
CA PRO A 68 -4.58 9.73 -8.38
C PRO A 68 -3.05 9.77 -8.49
N VAL A 69 -2.48 8.66 -8.96
CA VAL A 69 -1.06 8.52 -9.28
C VAL A 69 -0.89 7.80 -10.60
N TRP A 70 0.22 8.05 -11.29
CA TRP A 70 0.48 7.54 -12.63
C TRP A 70 1.85 6.88 -12.70
N ARG A 71 1.89 5.67 -13.27
CA ARG A 71 3.13 4.93 -13.52
C ARG A 71 3.19 4.53 -14.98
N ALA A 72 4.18 5.03 -15.71
CA ALA A 72 4.33 4.79 -17.14
C ALA A 72 4.95 3.42 -17.46
N GLU A 73 4.64 2.40 -16.66
CA GLU A 73 5.15 1.05 -16.83
C GLU A 73 4.51 0.37 -18.05
N LYS A 74 5.36 -0.22 -18.90
CA LYS A 74 4.93 -0.92 -20.14
C LYS A 74 4.50 -2.37 -19.88
N HIS A 75 3.96 -2.67 -18.71
CA HIS A 75 3.54 -4.01 -18.37
C HIS A 75 2.06 -4.21 -18.71
N HIS A 76 1.77 -5.28 -19.45
CA HIS A 76 0.40 -5.74 -19.77
C HIS A 76 0.07 -6.94 -18.89
N THR A 77 -0.17 -6.73 -17.62
CA THR A 77 -0.57 -7.79 -16.68
C THR A 77 -1.88 -7.43 -16.00
N THR A 78 -2.53 -8.40 -15.40
CA THR A 78 -3.76 -8.21 -14.64
C THR A 78 -3.55 -7.42 -13.34
N ARG A 79 -2.30 -7.12 -12.97
CA ARG A 79 -1.93 -6.42 -11.73
C ARG A 79 -1.43 -4.99 -11.95
N HIS A 80 -1.15 -4.57 -13.19
CA HIS A 80 -0.55 -3.29 -13.50
C HIS A 80 -1.48 -2.45 -14.35
N ILE A 81 -1.80 -1.26 -13.86
CA ILE A 81 -2.51 -0.21 -14.58
C ILE A 81 -1.73 1.09 -14.44
N ASN A 82 -1.84 1.97 -15.44
CA ASN A 82 -1.03 3.19 -15.49
C ASN A 82 -1.59 4.36 -14.66
N GLU A 83 -2.89 4.33 -14.33
CA GLU A 83 -3.53 5.31 -13.45
C GLU A 83 -4.21 4.58 -12.29
N ILE A 84 -3.91 4.97 -11.07
CA ILE A 84 -4.38 4.34 -9.84
C ILE A 84 -4.88 5.42 -8.88
N ARG A 85 -5.97 5.13 -8.16
CA ARG A 85 -6.37 5.88 -6.95
C ARG A 85 -5.64 5.26 -5.76
N GLN A 86 -4.58 5.90 -5.32
CA GLN A 86 -3.78 5.43 -4.19
C GLN A 86 -4.36 5.93 -2.88
N MET A 87 -4.50 5.04 -1.91
CA MET A 87 -4.93 5.33 -0.54
C MET A 87 -3.72 5.10 0.38
N ASP A 88 -3.12 6.18 0.85
CA ASP A 88 -1.86 6.18 1.59
C ASP A 88 -2.01 6.78 2.98
N ILE A 89 -1.22 6.28 3.91
CA ILE A 89 -1.00 6.89 5.23
C ILE A 89 0.48 7.21 5.44
N GLU A 90 0.75 8.16 6.32
CA GLU A 90 2.08 8.40 6.85
C GLU A 90 1.97 8.75 8.34
N CYS A 91 2.78 8.08 9.17
CA CYS A 91 2.71 8.22 10.62
C CYS A 91 4.11 8.45 11.19
N ALA A 92 4.28 9.53 11.92
CA ALA A 92 5.45 9.72 12.77
C ALA A 92 5.31 8.90 14.07
N PHE A 93 6.46 8.57 14.69
CA PHE A 93 6.54 7.91 16.01
C PHE A 93 5.90 6.52 16.09
N MET A 94 5.70 5.85 14.96
CA MET A 94 5.21 4.48 14.90
C MET A 94 6.30 3.54 14.41
N ASN A 95 6.44 2.39 15.07
CA ASN A 95 7.31 1.33 14.61
C ASN A 95 6.63 0.43 13.56
N GLN A 96 7.40 -0.44 12.92
CA GLN A 96 6.92 -1.33 11.86
C GLN A 96 5.69 -2.16 12.28
N MET A 97 5.71 -2.71 13.49
CA MET A 97 4.60 -3.56 13.97
C MET A 97 3.32 -2.74 14.19
N GLU A 98 3.45 -1.50 14.66
CA GLU A 98 2.32 -0.60 14.85
C GLU A 98 1.70 -0.20 13.51
N VAL A 99 2.52 0.09 12.49
CA VAL A 99 2.02 0.39 11.14
C VAL A 99 1.32 -0.81 10.51
N MET A 100 1.88 -2.02 10.65
CA MET A 100 1.22 -3.24 10.15
C MET A 100 -0.12 -3.50 10.84
N LYS A 101 -0.23 -3.26 12.15
CA LYS A 101 -1.51 -3.37 12.88
C LYS A 101 -2.51 -2.31 12.43
N GLU A 102 -2.06 -1.08 12.20
CA GLU A 102 -2.93 -0.02 11.67
C GLU A 102 -3.49 -0.40 10.30
N LEU A 103 -2.65 -0.97 9.42
CA LEU A 103 -3.08 -1.48 8.12
C LEU A 103 -4.06 -2.66 8.25
N GLU A 104 -3.83 -3.59 9.17
CA GLU A 104 -4.78 -4.66 9.48
C GLU A 104 -6.14 -4.11 9.88
N GLU A 105 -6.14 -3.16 10.82
CA GLU A 105 -7.38 -2.60 11.36
C GLU A 105 -8.19 -1.82 10.31
N VAL A 106 -7.56 -1.04 9.44
CA VAL A 106 -8.28 -0.35 8.36
C VAL A 106 -8.89 -1.32 7.37
N ILE A 107 -8.18 -2.39 7.00
CA ILE A 107 -8.73 -3.41 6.08
C ILE A 107 -9.91 -4.15 6.72
N LYS A 108 -9.80 -4.54 7.98
CA LYS A 108 -10.89 -5.16 8.74
C LYS A 108 -12.11 -4.25 8.81
N PHE A 109 -11.89 -2.98 9.11
CA PHE A 109 -12.96 -1.99 9.18
C PHE A 109 -13.67 -1.83 7.84
N ILE A 110 -12.91 -1.66 6.75
CA ILE A 110 -13.48 -1.53 5.40
C ILE A 110 -14.27 -2.77 5.00
N VAL A 111 -13.70 -3.97 5.20
CA VAL A 111 -14.38 -5.22 4.85
C VAL A 111 -15.66 -5.40 5.67
N LYS A 112 -15.63 -5.07 6.97
CA LYS A 112 -16.83 -5.10 7.82
C LYS A 112 -17.90 -4.14 7.30
N LYS A 113 -17.55 -2.90 7.00
CA LYS A 113 -18.48 -1.91 6.44
C LYS A 113 -19.07 -2.36 5.10
N VAL A 114 -18.26 -2.95 4.23
CA VAL A 114 -18.72 -3.52 2.95
C VAL A 114 -19.73 -4.66 3.19
N LEU A 115 -19.46 -5.54 4.15
CA LEU A 115 -20.39 -6.60 4.53
C LEU A 115 -21.71 -6.07 5.11
N ASP A 116 -21.65 -5.03 5.93
CA ASP A 116 -22.81 -4.47 6.60
C ASP A 116 -23.66 -3.58 5.67
N GLU A 117 -23.04 -2.85 4.74
CA GLU A 117 -23.70 -1.76 4.01
C GLU A 117 -23.79 -1.98 2.48
N CYS A 118 -23.05 -2.97 1.89
CA CYS A 118 -22.95 -3.19 0.44
C CYS A 118 -23.42 -4.59 0.00
N MET A 119 -24.42 -5.16 0.65
CA MET A 119 -24.91 -6.52 0.34
C MET A 119 -25.47 -6.66 -1.07
N VAL A 120 -26.10 -5.61 -1.61
CA VAL A 120 -26.66 -5.59 -2.96
C VAL A 120 -25.54 -5.66 -4.00
N GLU A 121 -24.52 -4.84 -3.83
CA GLU A 121 -23.36 -4.77 -4.72
C GLU A 121 -22.54 -6.07 -4.69
N LEU A 122 -22.34 -6.64 -3.48
CA LEU A 122 -21.71 -7.95 -3.34
C LEU A 122 -22.49 -9.04 -4.08
N GLY A 123 -23.80 -9.01 -4.00
CA GLY A 123 -24.69 -9.93 -4.72
C GLY A 123 -24.57 -9.78 -6.23
N LEU A 124 -24.55 -8.56 -6.75
CA LEU A 124 -24.35 -8.26 -8.18
C LEU A 124 -22.98 -8.74 -8.69
N LEU A 125 -21.94 -8.63 -7.87
CA LEU A 125 -20.59 -9.11 -8.17
C LEU A 125 -20.42 -10.63 -7.98
N GLY A 126 -21.46 -11.33 -7.49
CA GLY A 126 -21.40 -12.76 -7.21
C GLY A 126 -20.52 -13.15 -6.02
N ILE A 127 -20.17 -12.19 -5.15
CA ILE A 127 -19.31 -12.41 -3.97
C ILE A 127 -20.18 -12.90 -2.81
N LYS A 128 -20.06 -14.19 -2.48
CA LYS A 128 -20.90 -14.83 -1.46
C LYS A 128 -20.19 -15.10 -0.13
N ASN A 129 -18.87 -15.18 -0.12
CA ASN A 129 -18.07 -15.70 1.01
C ASN A 129 -17.03 -14.70 1.50
N LEU A 130 -17.27 -13.40 1.35
CA LEU A 130 -16.38 -12.39 1.92
C LEU A 130 -16.43 -12.46 3.45
N LYS A 131 -15.28 -12.50 4.09
CA LYS A 131 -15.15 -12.49 5.56
C LYS A 131 -14.20 -11.39 5.99
N VAL A 132 -14.39 -10.91 7.21
CA VAL A 132 -13.41 -10.00 7.82
C VAL A 132 -12.11 -10.77 8.06
N PRO A 133 -11.00 -10.37 7.42
CA PRO A 133 -9.76 -11.12 7.47
C PRO A 133 -9.06 -11.01 8.82
N LYS A 134 -8.14 -11.95 9.11
CA LYS A 134 -7.25 -11.92 10.28
C LYS A 134 -5.84 -11.57 9.84
N GLY A 135 -5.12 -10.80 10.64
CA GLY A 135 -3.69 -10.54 10.40
C GLY A 135 -2.83 -11.78 10.73
N VAL A 136 -1.96 -12.15 9.82
CA VAL A 136 -0.91 -13.15 10.01
C VAL A 136 0.44 -12.48 9.81
N TYR A 137 1.30 -12.53 10.80
CA TYR A 137 2.60 -11.85 10.79
C TYR A 137 3.70 -12.87 10.68
N LEU A 138 4.40 -12.90 9.55
CA LEU A 138 5.47 -13.83 9.27
C LEU A 138 6.77 -13.08 9.02
N ASN A 139 7.83 -13.54 9.62
CA ASN A 139 9.13 -13.08 9.23
C ASN A 139 9.48 -13.63 7.82
N TYR A 140 10.28 -12.89 7.06
CA TYR A 140 10.63 -13.27 5.69
C TYR A 140 11.26 -14.67 5.60
N GLU A 141 12.15 -15.02 6.55
CA GLU A 141 12.84 -16.31 6.54
C GLU A 141 11.85 -17.48 6.66
N ASP A 142 10.85 -17.36 7.53
CA ASP A 142 9.82 -18.40 7.69
C ASP A 142 8.86 -18.42 6.49
N ALA A 143 8.52 -17.24 5.96
CA ALA A 143 7.65 -17.13 4.80
C ALA A 143 8.27 -17.75 3.55
N ILE A 144 9.55 -17.42 3.25
CA ILE A 144 10.25 -17.95 2.07
C ILE A 144 10.45 -19.47 2.14
N LYS A 145 10.71 -20.03 3.33
CA LYS A 145 10.77 -21.47 3.54
C LYS A 145 9.45 -22.17 3.26
N LYS A 146 8.32 -21.57 3.67
CA LYS A 146 6.98 -22.13 3.45
C LYS A 146 6.64 -22.28 1.98
N VAL A 147 7.10 -21.35 1.15
CA VAL A 147 6.88 -21.38 -0.31
C VAL A 147 8.02 -22.04 -1.09
N LYS A 148 8.97 -22.66 -0.39
CA LYS A 148 10.16 -23.31 -0.97
C LYS A 148 10.98 -22.36 -1.86
N GLY A 149 11.02 -21.08 -1.49
CA GLY A 149 11.82 -20.05 -2.18
C GLY A 149 13.28 -20.06 -1.74
N VAL A 150 14.09 -19.27 -2.42
CA VAL A 150 15.51 -19.10 -2.12
C VAL A 150 15.68 -17.89 -1.19
N PHE A 151 16.39 -18.06 -0.09
CA PHE A 151 16.68 -16.96 0.82
C PHE A 151 17.52 -15.88 0.12
N GLY A 152 17.09 -14.63 0.24
CA GLY A 152 17.74 -13.49 -0.43
C GLY A 152 17.12 -13.12 -1.79
N GLU A 153 16.07 -13.80 -2.21
CA GLU A 153 15.27 -13.47 -3.40
C GLU A 153 13.87 -12.96 -3.01
N ASP A 154 13.27 -12.15 -3.89
CA ASP A 154 11.89 -11.70 -3.69
C ASP A 154 10.90 -12.84 -4.01
N PHE A 155 9.69 -12.74 -3.46
CA PHE A 155 8.64 -13.71 -3.79
C PHE A 155 8.21 -13.57 -5.25
N THR A 156 8.11 -14.70 -5.93
CA THR A 156 7.41 -14.73 -7.23
C THR A 156 5.90 -14.61 -7.02
N PRO A 157 5.13 -14.17 -8.03
CA PRO A 157 3.67 -14.12 -7.95
C PRO A 157 3.01 -15.47 -7.60
N GLU A 158 3.65 -16.58 -7.97
CA GLU A 158 3.18 -17.92 -7.62
C GLU A 158 3.43 -18.23 -6.14
N GLN A 159 4.60 -17.88 -5.64
CA GLN A 159 4.93 -18.04 -4.21
C GLN A 159 4.05 -17.19 -3.30
N GLU A 160 3.73 -15.96 -3.71
CA GLU A 160 2.75 -15.12 -3.01
C GLU A 160 1.38 -15.78 -2.94
N ARG A 161 0.94 -16.39 -4.06
CA ARG A 161 -0.35 -17.10 -4.10
C ARG A 161 -0.34 -18.31 -3.17
N ILE A 162 0.73 -19.13 -3.20
CA ILE A 162 0.89 -20.26 -2.28
C ILE A 162 0.85 -19.77 -0.82
N LEU A 163 1.53 -18.67 -0.52
CA LEU A 163 1.55 -18.11 0.84
C LEU A 163 0.13 -17.69 1.28
N CYS A 164 -0.64 -17.05 0.40
CA CYS A 164 -2.04 -16.69 0.68
C CYS A 164 -2.93 -17.92 0.87
N ASP A 165 -2.74 -18.97 0.07
CA ASP A 165 -3.51 -20.23 0.17
C ASP A 165 -3.26 -20.99 1.49
N LEU A 166 -2.06 -20.84 2.06
CA LEU A 166 -1.74 -21.39 3.39
C LEU A 166 -2.49 -20.69 4.54
N TYR A 167 -2.96 -19.47 4.32
CA TYR A 167 -3.64 -18.65 5.33
C TYR A 167 -4.95 -18.07 4.76
N PRO A 168 -5.96 -18.92 4.54
CA PRO A 168 -7.25 -18.45 4.02
C PRO A 168 -7.90 -17.45 4.96
N ASP A 169 -8.71 -16.54 4.40
CA ASP A 169 -9.40 -15.47 5.13
C ASP A 169 -8.45 -14.59 5.97
N SER A 170 -7.21 -14.37 5.49
CA SER A 170 -6.18 -13.63 6.24
C SER A 170 -5.49 -12.57 5.39
N ILE A 171 -4.92 -11.58 6.07
CA ILE A 171 -3.92 -10.65 5.52
C ILE A 171 -2.57 -11.14 5.97
N VAL A 172 -1.70 -11.51 5.03
CA VAL A 172 -0.35 -12.00 5.37
C VAL A 172 0.64 -10.85 5.29
N PHE A 173 1.20 -10.48 6.43
CA PHE A 173 2.27 -9.48 6.54
C PHE A 173 3.62 -10.17 6.61
N THR A 174 4.49 -9.90 5.66
CA THR A 174 5.89 -10.36 5.70
C THR A 174 6.81 -9.22 6.12
N TYR A 175 7.64 -9.46 7.12
CA TYR A 175 8.54 -8.46 7.69
C TYR A 175 9.97 -9.01 7.90
N SER A 176 10.91 -8.17 8.32
CA SER A 176 12.34 -8.53 8.47
C SER A 176 12.96 -9.08 7.18
N TRP A 177 12.72 -8.38 6.08
CA TRP A 177 13.31 -8.71 4.79
C TRP A 177 14.83 -8.51 4.80
N PRO A 178 15.59 -9.27 4.00
CA PRO A 178 17.01 -9.01 3.80
C PRO A 178 17.26 -7.59 3.27
N SER A 179 18.27 -6.91 3.83
CA SER A 179 18.61 -5.54 3.42
C SER A 179 18.97 -5.43 1.93
N SER A 180 19.52 -6.51 1.33
CA SER A 180 19.85 -6.59 -0.10
C SER A 180 18.63 -6.46 -1.03
N LEU A 181 17.42 -6.74 -0.52
CA LEU A 181 16.16 -6.65 -1.28
C LEU A 181 15.44 -5.33 -1.06
N LYS A 182 16.00 -4.44 -0.26
CA LYS A 182 15.34 -3.16 0.08
C LYS A 182 16.19 -1.97 -0.32
N PRO A 183 15.55 -0.85 -0.70
CA PRO A 183 16.27 0.38 -0.98
C PRO A 183 17.08 0.85 0.23
N PHE A 184 18.15 1.61 -0.03
CA PHE A 184 19.09 2.08 1.01
C PHE A 184 18.46 2.92 2.12
N TYR A 185 17.32 3.56 1.85
CA TYR A 185 16.59 4.40 2.81
C TYR A 185 15.68 3.62 3.78
N ILE A 186 15.53 2.31 3.60
CA ILE A 186 14.80 1.47 4.55
C ILE A 186 15.70 1.18 5.76
N MET A 187 15.24 1.59 6.94
CA MET A 187 16.00 1.42 8.18
C MET A 187 16.21 -0.05 8.53
N PRO A 188 17.46 -0.52 8.66
CA PRO A 188 17.76 -1.88 9.11
C PRO A 188 17.36 -2.10 10.59
N LYS A 189 16.98 -3.32 10.93
CA LYS A 189 16.50 -3.67 12.28
C LYS A 189 17.57 -3.55 13.37
N ASN A 190 18.86 -3.63 13.00
CA ASN A 190 19.99 -3.72 13.93
C ASN A 190 21.01 -2.59 13.74
N GLN A 191 20.54 -1.37 13.58
CA GLN A 191 21.41 -0.18 13.67
C GLN A 191 21.05 0.64 14.88
#